data_66b15d1a4ff9676a4917826d72142b54
#
_entry.id   66b15d1a4ff9676a4917826d72142b54
#
_cell.length_a   1.000
_cell.length_b   1.000
_cell.length_c   1.000
_cell.angle_alpha   90.00
_cell.angle_beta   90.00
_cell.angle_gamma   90.00
#
_symmetry.space_group_name_H-M   'P 1'
#
loop_
_entity.id
_entity.type
_entity.pdbx_description
1 polymer ?
#
loop_
_entity_poly.entity_id
_entity_poly.type
_entity_poly.pdbx_seq_one_letter_code
_entity_poly.pdbx_strand_id
1 'polypeptide(L)'
;MPRFFINESPSRQAIITGEDSKHITKSLRMKVGESLVLCNGQGMDYHCTISSMDEHQVVVSVNSSVPTISEPSVSVTLYQGLPKSDKMDSVVQKAVEMGVTRIVPMLTQRCVSRPDQKSAQKKVERWQKISFEAAKQCGRGILPPVSPLTDFSAALRQSASESTVLFFYEGGGQSLQQCIDSSCKAYPIFIGPEGGFSEEEVQFALDLGAKKATLGPRILRTETAPVAALAAIMLTTGNMT
;
A
#
# COMPACT_ATOMS: atom_id res chain seq x y z
N MET A 1 3.38 -17.91 12.26
CA MET A 1 3.85 -18.82 11.20
C MET A 1 4.59 -17.99 10.16
N PRO A 2 5.82 -18.34 9.75
CA PRO A 2 6.55 -17.58 8.72
C PRO A 2 5.79 -17.55 7.40
N ARG A 3 5.88 -16.42 6.69
CA ARG A 3 5.21 -16.17 5.41
C ARG A 3 6.22 -15.82 4.33
N PHE A 4 6.04 -16.38 3.13
CA PHE A 4 6.89 -16.14 1.96
C PHE A 4 6.03 -15.89 0.73
N PHE A 5 6.48 -14.98 -0.14
CA PHE A 5 5.80 -14.73 -1.40
C PHE A 5 6.32 -15.64 -2.50
N ILE A 6 5.41 -16.11 -3.34
CA ILE A 6 5.70 -16.93 -4.53
C ILE A 6 5.05 -16.32 -5.75
N ASN A 7 5.64 -16.53 -6.91
CA ASN A 7 5.15 -15.94 -8.17
C ASN A 7 4.00 -16.73 -8.80
N GLU A 8 3.84 -18.01 -8.43
CA GLU A 8 2.87 -18.92 -9.03
C GLU A 8 2.01 -19.56 -7.95
N SER A 9 0.79 -19.90 -8.30
CA SER A 9 -0.13 -20.62 -7.40
C SER A 9 0.21 -22.11 -7.39
N PRO A 10 0.72 -22.68 -6.29
CA PRO A 10 1.10 -24.07 -6.24
C PRO A 10 -0.15 -24.97 -6.13
N SER A 11 -0.13 -26.16 -6.77
CA SER A 11 -1.20 -27.12 -6.66
C SER A 11 -1.02 -28.08 -5.47
N ARG A 12 0.08 -28.83 -5.43
CA ARG A 12 0.38 -29.82 -4.38
C ARG A 12 1.69 -29.58 -3.67
N GLN A 13 2.67 -29.03 -4.38
CA GLN A 13 4.00 -28.76 -3.87
C GLN A 13 4.50 -27.42 -4.41
N ALA A 14 5.41 -26.81 -3.67
CA ALA A 14 6.18 -25.64 -4.12
C ALA A 14 7.64 -25.83 -3.75
N ILE A 15 8.50 -25.18 -4.54
CA ILE A 15 9.93 -25.14 -4.31
C ILE A 15 10.34 -23.70 -4.02
N ILE A 16 10.90 -23.47 -2.86
CA ILE A 16 11.40 -22.16 -2.41
C ILE A 16 12.91 -22.16 -2.62
N THR A 17 13.41 -21.17 -3.34
CA THR A 17 14.86 -21.03 -3.66
C THR A 17 15.39 -19.65 -3.27
N GLY A 18 16.68 -19.42 -3.45
CA GLY A 18 17.32 -18.11 -3.30
C GLY A 18 17.36 -17.60 -1.85
N GLU A 19 17.01 -16.34 -1.66
CA GLU A 19 17.10 -15.66 -0.35
C GLU A 19 16.08 -16.23 0.66
N ASP A 20 14.88 -16.59 0.21
CA ASP A 20 13.85 -17.14 1.10
C ASP A 20 14.22 -18.56 1.57
N SER A 21 14.84 -19.40 0.73
CA SER A 21 15.38 -20.68 1.16
C SER A 21 16.45 -20.52 2.24
N LYS A 22 17.38 -19.57 2.04
CA LYS A 22 18.41 -19.23 3.05
C LYS A 22 17.80 -18.68 4.33
N HIS A 23 16.76 -17.86 4.21
CA HIS A 23 16.07 -17.32 5.38
C HIS A 23 15.42 -18.44 6.21
N ILE A 24 14.75 -19.39 5.55
CA ILE A 24 14.14 -20.57 6.20
C ILE A 24 15.21 -21.42 6.91
N THR A 25 16.27 -21.76 6.20
CA THR A 25 17.28 -22.73 6.70
C THR A 25 18.26 -22.12 7.70
N LYS A 26 18.77 -20.89 7.44
CA LYS A 26 19.85 -20.28 8.24
C LYS A 26 19.34 -19.33 9.31
N SER A 27 18.34 -18.48 9.00
CA SER A 27 17.85 -17.46 9.93
C SER A 27 16.78 -18.03 10.85
N LEU A 28 15.73 -18.64 10.28
CA LEU A 28 14.64 -19.25 11.04
C LEU A 28 14.98 -20.65 11.56
N ARG A 29 15.98 -21.31 10.96
CA ARG A 29 16.43 -22.65 11.33
C ARG A 29 15.31 -23.69 11.35
N MET A 30 14.37 -23.55 10.43
CA MET A 30 13.24 -24.46 10.32
C MET A 30 13.67 -25.85 9.91
N LYS A 31 12.83 -26.84 10.25
CA LYS A 31 13.08 -28.28 10.00
C LYS A 31 11.99 -28.89 9.14
N VAL A 32 12.29 -30.04 8.55
CA VAL A 32 11.29 -30.87 7.89
C VAL A 32 10.17 -31.21 8.86
N GLY A 33 8.93 -31.11 8.41
CA GLY A 33 7.71 -31.26 9.21
C GLY A 33 7.16 -29.96 9.79
N GLU A 34 7.92 -28.88 9.80
CA GLU A 34 7.41 -27.57 10.26
C GLU A 34 6.55 -26.87 9.20
N SER A 35 5.63 -26.03 9.69
CA SER A 35 4.64 -25.37 8.85
C SER A 35 5.03 -23.93 8.54
N LEU A 36 4.71 -23.50 7.33
CA LEU A 36 4.83 -22.12 6.85
C LEU A 36 3.67 -21.75 5.93
N VAL A 37 3.52 -20.48 5.62
CA VAL A 37 2.54 -19.98 4.66
C VAL A 37 3.26 -19.48 3.42
N LEU A 38 2.81 -19.92 2.25
CA LEU A 38 3.14 -19.27 0.99
C LEU A 38 2.00 -18.35 0.58
N CYS A 39 2.32 -17.22 -0.03
CA CYS A 39 1.35 -16.27 -0.54
C CYS A 39 1.66 -15.95 -2.00
N ASN A 40 0.65 -15.97 -2.87
CA ASN A 40 0.84 -15.69 -4.30
C ASN A 40 0.85 -14.20 -4.66
N GLY A 41 0.77 -13.31 -3.67
CA GLY A 41 0.71 -11.86 -3.92
C GLY A 41 -0.60 -11.37 -4.53
N GLN A 42 -1.59 -12.27 -4.70
CA GLN A 42 -2.91 -12.02 -5.30
C GLN A 42 -4.06 -12.33 -4.32
N GLY A 43 -3.76 -12.38 -3.02
CA GLY A 43 -4.76 -12.58 -1.99
C GLY A 43 -5.06 -14.04 -1.64
N MET A 44 -4.18 -14.99 -1.99
CA MET A 44 -4.33 -16.39 -1.61
C MET A 44 -3.16 -16.86 -0.75
N ASP A 45 -3.49 -17.50 0.36
CA ASP A 45 -2.57 -18.12 1.29
C ASP A 45 -2.60 -19.64 1.13
N TYR A 46 -1.42 -20.24 1.09
CA TYR A 46 -1.22 -21.68 1.03
C TYR A 46 -0.52 -22.12 2.30
N HIS A 47 -1.25 -22.87 3.13
CA HIS A 47 -0.68 -23.49 4.33
C HIS A 47 0.12 -24.71 3.92
N CYS A 48 1.39 -24.71 4.23
CA CYS A 48 2.34 -25.70 3.76
C CYS A 48 3.11 -26.33 4.91
N THR A 49 3.59 -27.56 4.68
CA THR A 49 4.54 -28.26 5.54
C THR A 49 5.83 -28.53 4.76
N ILE A 50 6.98 -28.29 5.37
CA ILE A 50 8.28 -28.59 4.79
C ILE A 50 8.43 -30.10 4.63
N SER A 51 8.56 -30.56 3.38
CA SER A 51 8.69 -31.99 3.05
C SER A 51 10.16 -32.41 2.89
N SER A 52 11.00 -31.52 2.34
CA SER A 52 12.45 -31.72 2.26
C SER A 52 13.16 -30.40 2.14
N MET A 53 14.46 -30.38 2.46
CA MET A 53 15.32 -29.21 2.27
C MET A 53 16.75 -29.63 2.04
N ASP A 54 17.48 -28.81 1.27
CA ASP A 54 18.90 -28.89 1.07
C ASP A 54 19.55 -27.50 1.15
N GLU A 55 20.82 -27.35 0.72
CA GLU A 55 21.54 -26.07 0.79
C GLU A 55 20.98 -24.98 -0.14
N HIS A 56 20.20 -25.36 -1.16
CA HIS A 56 19.77 -24.46 -2.23
C HIS A 56 18.26 -24.26 -2.28
N GLN A 57 17.48 -25.22 -1.78
CA GLN A 57 16.02 -25.20 -1.90
C GLN A 57 15.32 -25.80 -0.70
N VAL A 58 14.09 -25.38 -0.50
CA VAL A 58 13.12 -25.94 0.45
C VAL A 58 11.90 -26.37 -0.33
N VAL A 59 11.56 -27.66 -0.25
CA VAL A 59 10.35 -28.22 -0.86
C VAL A 59 9.26 -28.28 0.19
N VAL A 60 8.08 -27.77 -0.14
CA VAL A 60 6.92 -27.80 0.75
C VAL A 60 5.75 -28.50 0.09
N SER A 61 4.98 -29.23 0.89
CA SER A 61 3.69 -29.81 0.51
C SER A 61 2.58 -28.84 0.88
N VAL A 62 1.65 -28.56 -0.05
CA VAL A 62 0.50 -27.69 0.18
C VAL A 62 -0.60 -28.53 0.87
N ASN A 63 -0.98 -28.12 2.07
CA ASN A 63 -2.03 -28.78 2.85
C ASN A 63 -3.42 -28.20 2.56
N SER A 64 -3.50 -26.87 2.42
CA SER A 64 -4.74 -26.15 2.11
C SER A 64 -4.45 -24.80 1.47
N SER A 65 -5.44 -24.23 0.78
CA SER A 65 -5.41 -22.87 0.28
C SER A 65 -6.66 -22.12 0.73
N VAL A 66 -6.47 -20.88 1.17
CA VAL A 66 -7.54 -20.01 1.67
C VAL A 66 -7.33 -18.58 1.18
N PRO A 67 -8.40 -17.77 1.02
CA PRO A 67 -8.22 -16.33 0.82
C PRO A 67 -7.47 -15.72 2.01
N THR A 68 -6.59 -14.75 1.72
CA THR A 68 -5.86 -14.04 2.76
C THR A 68 -6.81 -13.16 3.57
N ILE A 69 -6.86 -13.35 4.88
CA ILE A 69 -7.79 -12.64 5.78
C ILE A 69 -7.36 -11.21 6.13
N SER A 70 -6.13 -10.83 5.84
CA SER A 70 -5.56 -9.51 6.16
C SER A 70 -5.87 -8.44 5.13
N GLU A 71 -6.54 -8.79 4.03
CA GLU A 71 -6.86 -7.81 3.00
C GLU A 71 -8.16 -7.06 3.32
N PRO A 72 -8.16 -5.72 3.16
CA PRO A 72 -9.37 -4.94 3.39
C PRO A 72 -10.43 -5.24 2.34
N SER A 73 -11.70 -5.13 2.73
CA SER A 73 -12.85 -5.29 1.84
C SER A 73 -13.08 -4.09 0.89
N VAL A 74 -12.30 -3.02 1.07
CA VAL A 74 -12.32 -1.80 0.27
C VAL A 74 -10.95 -1.53 -0.35
N SER A 75 -10.95 -0.90 -1.51
CA SER A 75 -9.72 -0.46 -2.18
C SER A 75 -9.41 0.99 -1.83
N VAL A 76 -8.20 1.27 -1.33
CA VAL A 76 -7.75 2.64 -1.08
C VAL A 76 -6.50 2.91 -1.91
N THR A 77 -6.60 3.88 -2.83
CA THR A 77 -5.43 4.38 -3.58
C THR A 77 -4.94 5.66 -2.94
N LEU A 78 -3.70 5.65 -2.46
CA LEU A 78 -3.06 6.83 -1.91
C LEU A 78 -2.32 7.61 -3.00
N TYR A 79 -2.82 8.80 -3.33
CA TYR A 79 -2.14 9.80 -4.14
C TYR A 79 -1.37 10.74 -3.23
N GLN A 80 -0.05 10.57 -3.18
CA GLN A 80 0.82 11.29 -2.26
C GLN A 80 1.65 12.35 -2.99
N GLY A 81 1.45 13.62 -2.65
CA GLY A 81 2.34 14.70 -3.06
C GLY A 81 3.77 14.42 -2.57
N LEU A 82 4.74 14.45 -3.51
CA LEU A 82 6.11 14.02 -3.24
C LEU A 82 6.74 14.84 -2.11
N PRO A 83 7.02 14.25 -0.95
CA PRO A 83 7.61 14.97 0.17
C PRO A 83 9.13 15.16 -0.01
N LYS A 84 9.72 15.99 0.82
CA LYS A 84 11.17 16.19 0.88
C LYS A 84 11.86 14.97 1.51
N SER A 85 13.12 14.79 1.17
CA SER A 85 14.01 13.79 1.77
C SER A 85 13.44 12.36 1.66
N ASP A 86 13.64 11.54 2.67
CA ASP A 86 13.26 10.12 2.71
C ASP A 86 11.89 9.87 3.37
N LYS A 87 11.08 10.91 3.59
CA LYS A 87 9.76 10.76 4.22
C LYS A 87 8.83 9.84 3.45
N MET A 88 8.96 9.79 2.13
CA MET A 88 8.16 8.88 1.31
C MET A 88 8.37 7.41 1.67
N ASP A 89 9.56 7.03 2.14
CA ASP A 89 9.83 5.66 2.60
C ASP A 89 8.90 5.28 3.76
N SER A 90 8.80 6.18 4.75
CA SER A 90 7.90 5.99 5.91
C SER A 90 6.42 6.04 5.50
N VAL A 91 6.06 6.90 4.54
CA VAL A 91 4.69 6.94 4.00
C VAL A 91 4.33 5.61 3.36
N VAL A 92 5.19 5.07 2.48
CA VAL A 92 4.96 3.79 1.81
C VAL A 92 4.82 2.66 2.82
N GLN A 93 5.79 2.52 3.73
CA GLN A 93 5.77 1.47 4.74
C GLN A 93 4.46 1.48 5.53
N LYS A 94 4.14 2.61 6.16
CA LYS A 94 2.96 2.74 7.02
C LYS A 94 1.64 2.63 6.25
N ALA A 95 1.59 3.14 5.02
CA ALA A 95 0.39 3.00 4.19
C ALA A 95 0.11 1.53 3.85
N VAL A 96 1.14 0.73 3.57
CA VAL A 96 1.00 -0.71 3.35
C VAL A 96 0.50 -1.42 4.60
N GLU A 97 1.09 -1.14 5.77
CA GLU A 97 0.65 -1.66 7.07
C GLU A 97 -0.82 -1.31 7.37
N MET A 98 -1.27 -0.13 6.94
CA MET A 98 -2.64 0.37 7.12
C MET A 98 -3.63 -0.07 6.03
N GLY A 99 -3.25 -1.00 5.13
CA GLY A 99 -4.16 -1.60 4.18
C GLY A 99 -4.34 -0.85 2.85
N VAL A 100 -3.45 0.10 2.48
CA VAL A 100 -3.49 0.72 1.15
C VAL A 100 -3.41 -0.35 0.04
N THR A 101 -4.12 -0.15 -1.06
CA THR A 101 -4.10 -1.09 -2.19
C THR A 101 -3.20 -0.62 -3.34
N ARG A 102 -2.92 0.67 -3.43
CA ARG A 102 -2.01 1.28 -4.41
C ARG A 102 -1.46 2.59 -3.88
N ILE A 103 -0.22 2.92 -4.22
CA ILE A 103 0.41 4.20 -3.90
C ILE A 103 0.84 4.87 -5.21
N VAL A 104 0.42 6.12 -5.40
CA VAL A 104 0.73 6.94 -6.57
C VAL A 104 1.45 8.20 -6.11
N PRO A 105 2.79 8.25 -6.21
CA PRO A 105 3.53 9.49 -5.98
C PRO A 105 3.16 10.52 -7.04
N MET A 106 2.92 11.78 -6.64
CA MET A 106 2.56 12.83 -7.59
C MET A 106 3.34 14.12 -7.34
N LEU A 107 3.53 14.89 -8.42
CA LEU A 107 4.07 16.24 -8.38
C LEU A 107 2.94 17.24 -8.28
N THR A 108 2.92 18.00 -7.19
CA THR A 108 2.05 19.14 -6.98
C THR A 108 2.85 20.44 -7.20
N GLN A 109 2.15 21.57 -7.25
CA GLN A 109 2.77 22.86 -7.46
C GLN A 109 3.79 23.20 -6.37
N ARG A 110 3.49 22.84 -5.11
CA ARG A 110 4.32 23.11 -3.93
C ARG A 110 5.32 22.01 -3.57
N CYS A 111 5.48 20.98 -4.42
CA CYS A 111 6.56 20.01 -4.26
C CYS A 111 7.92 20.66 -4.47
N VAL A 112 8.79 20.55 -3.47
CA VAL A 112 10.18 21.01 -3.57
C VAL A 112 11.05 19.99 -4.30
N SER A 113 10.82 18.71 -4.07
CA SER A 113 11.54 17.62 -4.73
C SER A 113 10.94 17.39 -6.13
N ARG A 114 11.75 17.62 -7.18
CA ARG A 114 11.35 17.40 -8.58
C ARG A 114 12.45 16.59 -9.28
N PRO A 115 12.45 15.27 -9.06
CA PRO A 115 13.46 14.39 -9.67
C PRO A 115 13.30 14.34 -11.19
N ASP A 116 14.40 14.19 -11.91
CA ASP A 116 14.37 13.81 -13.32
C ASP A 116 13.82 12.36 -13.50
N GLN A 117 13.54 11.98 -14.73
CA GLN A 117 12.92 10.70 -15.05
C GLN A 117 13.72 9.50 -14.50
N LYS A 118 15.06 9.52 -14.62
CA LYS A 118 15.93 8.43 -14.15
C LYS A 118 15.94 8.33 -12.62
N SER A 119 16.00 9.49 -11.95
CA SER A 119 15.94 9.55 -10.48
C SER A 119 14.56 9.17 -9.95
N ALA A 120 13.48 9.57 -10.63
CA ALA A 120 12.13 9.18 -10.29
C ALA A 120 11.95 7.65 -10.37
N GLN A 121 12.42 7.02 -11.45
CA GLN A 121 12.35 5.57 -11.60
C GLN A 121 13.07 4.84 -10.47
N LYS A 122 14.31 5.25 -10.13
CA LYS A 122 15.06 4.65 -8.99
C LYS A 122 14.33 4.79 -7.66
N LYS A 123 13.66 5.94 -7.43
CA LYS A 123 12.85 6.16 -6.24
C LYS A 123 11.65 5.20 -6.19
N VAL A 124 10.92 5.04 -7.30
CA VAL A 124 9.78 4.12 -7.40
C VAL A 124 10.23 2.67 -7.15
N GLU A 125 11.34 2.24 -7.73
CA GLU A 125 11.92 0.91 -7.47
C GLU A 125 12.27 0.70 -5.99
N ARG A 126 12.83 1.72 -5.33
CA ARG A 126 13.10 1.69 -3.88
C ARG A 126 11.80 1.57 -3.07
N TRP A 127 10.80 2.39 -3.37
CA TRP A 127 9.51 2.36 -2.68
C TRP A 127 8.76 1.06 -2.90
N GLN A 128 8.86 0.47 -4.10
CA GLN A 128 8.28 -0.85 -4.36
C GLN A 128 8.93 -1.94 -3.49
N LYS A 129 10.23 -1.88 -3.25
CA LYS A 129 10.91 -2.78 -2.30
C LYS A 129 10.43 -2.57 -0.87
N ILE A 130 10.25 -1.32 -0.44
CA ILE A 130 9.70 -1.00 0.89
C ILE A 130 8.26 -1.54 1.02
N SER A 131 7.43 -1.35 0.00
CA SER A 131 6.07 -1.91 -0.04
C SER A 131 6.08 -3.44 0.10
N PHE A 132 6.98 -4.12 -0.61
CA PHE A 132 7.14 -5.58 -0.52
C PHE A 132 7.51 -6.03 0.89
N GLU A 133 8.54 -5.43 1.50
CA GLU A 133 8.98 -5.78 2.85
C GLU A 133 7.91 -5.47 3.91
N ALA A 134 7.23 -4.35 3.79
CA ALA A 134 6.11 -4.01 4.68
C ALA A 134 4.97 -5.02 4.56
N ALA A 135 4.56 -5.39 3.34
CA ALA A 135 3.51 -6.38 3.10
C ALA A 135 3.88 -7.75 3.68
N LYS A 136 5.14 -8.17 3.52
CA LYS A 136 5.67 -9.41 4.09
C LYS A 136 5.61 -9.40 5.63
N GLN A 137 6.02 -8.29 6.24
CA GLN A 137 6.08 -8.13 7.69
C GLN A 137 4.68 -8.08 8.32
N CYS A 138 3.75 -7.31 7.76
CA CYS A 138 2.40 -7.15 8.30
C CYS A 138 1.41 -8.25 7.87
N GLY A 139 1.87 -9.24 7.09
CA GLY A 139 1.08 -10.41 6.71
C GLY A 139 0.06 -10.17 5.59
N ARG A 140 0.25 -9.15 4.76
CA ARG A 140 -0.60 -8.89 3.59
C ARG A 140 -0.50 -10.02 2.56
N GLY A 141 -1.60 -10.31 1.89
CA GLY A 141 -1.68 -11.29 0.80
C GLY A 141 -1.61 -10.66 -0.59
N ILE A 142 -1.73 -9.33 -0.66
CA ILE A 142 -1.57 -8.55 -1.90
C ILE A 142 -0.38 -7.62 -1.73
N LEU A 143 0.43 -7.52 -2.78
CA LEU A 143 1.56 -6.60 -2.83
C LEU A 143 1.09 -5.26 -3.41
N PRO A 144 0.93 -4.19 -2.60
CA PRO A 144 0.51 -2.90 -3.12
C PRO A 144 1.54 -2.33 -4.09
N PRO A 145 1.14 -2.05 -5.36
CA PRO A 145 2.04 -1.45 -6.32
C PRO A 145 2.30 0.02 -5.99
N VAL A 146 3.55 0.46 -6.22
CA VAL A 146 3.91 1.87 -6.26
C VAL A 146 4.00 2.30 -7.71
N SER A 147 3.08 3.15 -8.13
CA SER A 147 3.00 3.64 -9.51
C SER A 147 4.16 4.57 -9.86
N PRO A 148 4.47 4.77 -11.14
CA PRO A 148 5.38 5.83 -11.57
C PRO A 148 4.94 7.21 -11.06
N LEU A 149 5.94 8.10 -10.88
CA LEU A 149 5.68 9.48 -10.51
C LEU A 149 4.85 10.16 -11.61
N THR A 150 3.76 10.81 -11.23
CA THR A 150 2.81 11.43 -12.17
C THR A 150 2.53 12.89 -11.81
N ASP A 151 1.89 13.62 -12.70
CA ASP A 151 1.38 14.97 -12.44
C ASP A 151 0.09 14.93 -11.63
N PHE A 152 -0.08 15.90 -10.71
CA PHE A 152 -1.31 16.07 -9.92
C PHE A 152 -2.56 16.13 -10.79
N SER A 153 -2.55 16.97 -11.84
CA SER A 153 -3.71 17.15 -12.70
C SER A 153 -4.10 15.89 -13.47
N ALA A 154 -3.12 15.13 -13.95
CA ALA A 154 -3.34 13.86 -14.63
C ALA A 154 -3.91 12.80 -13.66
N ALA A 155 -3.29 12.68 -12.47
CA ALA A 155 -3.76 11.76 -11.42
C ALA A 155 -5.20 12.05 -11.00
N LEU A 156 -5.51 13.34 -10.81
CA LEU A 156 -6.84 13.75 -10.35
C LEU A 156 -7.93 13.52 -11.39
N ARG A 157 -7.68 13.86 -12.67
CA ARG A 157 -8.63 13.60 -13.77
C ARG A 157 -8.94 12.11 -13.89
N GLN A 158 -7.93 11.27 -13.86
CA GLN A 158 -8.11 9.83 -13.91
C GLN A 158 -8.94 9.34 -12.72
N SER A 159 -8.57 9.71 -11.50
CA SER A 159 -9.29 9.26 -10.29
C SER A 159 -10.73 9.73 -10.26
N ALA A 160 -11.00 10.99 -10.63
CA ALA A 160 -12.35 11.57 -10.62
C ALA A 160 -13.28 10.92 -11.67
N SER A 161 -12.74 10.36 -12.75
CA SER A 161 -13.54 9.61 -13.73
C SER A 161 -13.92 8.20 -13.26
N GLU A 162 -13.20 7.65 -12.28
CA GLU A 162 -13.40 6.28 -11.79
C GLU A 162 -14.25 6.23 -10.50
N SER A 163 -14.05 7.20 -9.60
CA SER A 163 -14.75 7.24 -8.30
C SER A 163 -14.66 8.60 -7.61
N THR A 164 -15.42 8.77 -6.52
CA THR A 164 -15.39 10.00 -5.72
C THR A 164 -14.05 10.14 -4.99
N VAL A 165 -13.31 11.19 -5.32
CA VAL A 165 -12.03 11.52 -4.72
C VAL A 165 -12.21 12.13 -3.33
N LEU A 166 -11.46 11.65 -2.34
CA LEU A 166 -11.31 12.28 -1.02
C LEU A 166 -10.05 13.15 -1.03
N PHE A 167 -10.25 14.44 -0.98
CA PHE A 167 -9.18 15.45 -1.08
C PHE A 167 -8.91 16.06 0.30
N PHE A 168 -7.79 15.69 0.92
CA PHE A 168 -7.43 16.17 2.25
C PHE A 168 -6.68 17.48 2.19
N TYR A 169 -7.27 18.51 2.79
CA TYR A 169 -6.77 19.88 2.75
C TYR A 169 -6.77 20.53 4.14
N GLU A 170 -5.68 21.22 4.47
CA GLU A 170 -5.50 21.89 5.77
C GLU A 170 -6.48 23.05 6.00
N GLY A 171 -7.00 23.66 4.95
CA GLY A 171 -8.02 24.73 5.01
C GLY A 171 -9.43 24.23 5.36
N GLY A 172 -9.54 23.03 5.94
CA GLY A 172 -10.80 22.46 6.41
C GLY A 172 -11.55 21.72 5.31
N GLY A 173 -12.71 21.16 5.67
CA GLY A 173 -13.53 20.33 4.80
C GLY A 173 -14.64 19.65 5.59
N GLN A 174 -15.35 18.74 4.97
CA GLN A 174 -16.34 17.87 5.61
C GLN A 174 -15.62 16.82 6.49
N SER A 175 -16.28 16.36 7.53
CA SER A 175 -15.74 15.22 8.29
C SER A 175 -15.62 13.99 7.41
N LEU A 176 -14.64 13.14 7.68
CA LEU A 176 -14.44 11.93 6.87
C LEU A 176 -15.69 11.03 6.87
N GLN A 177 -16.41 10.96 7.99
CA GLN A 177 -17.67 10.21 8.08
C GLN A 177 -18.74 10.70 7.11
N GLN A 178 -18.79 12.01 6.83
CA GLN A 178 -19.73 12.59 5.84
C GLN A 178 -19.25 12.35 4.39
N CYS A 179 -17.96 12.14 4.20
CA CYS A 179 -17.38 11.90 2.87
C CYS A 179 -17.47 10.43 2.45
N ILE A 180 -17.39 9.50 3.41
CA ILE A 180 -17.42 8.05 3.15
C ILE A 180 -18.87 7.63 2.85
N ASP A 181 -19.03 6.98 1.72
CA ASP A 181 -20.25 6.26 1.37
C ASP A 181 -20.01 4.77 1.55
N SER A 182 -20.73 4.14 2.47
CA SER A 182 -20.58 2.71 2.78
C SER A 182 -20.87 1.77 1.60
N SER A 183 -21.56 2.27 0.56
CA SER A 183 -21.78 1.52 -0.68
C SER A 183 -20.55 1.52 -1.60
N CYS A 184 -19.66 2.50 -1.46
CA CYS A 184 -18.43 2.58 -2.25
C CYS A 184 -17.41 1.53 -1.81
N LYS A 185 -16.74 0.96 -2.80
CA LYS A 185 -15.65 -0.02 -2.59
C LYS A 185 -14.27 0.53 -2.93
N ALA A 186 -14.20 1.75 -3.47
CA ALA A 186 -12.95 2.39 -3.88
C ALA A 186 -12.86 3.82 -3.35
N TYR A 187 -11.74 4.13 -2.70
CA TYR A 187 -11.47 5.43 -2.09
C TYR A 187 -10.12 5.95 -2.56
N PRO A 188 -10.05 6.74 -3.66
CA PRO A 188 -8.85 7.51 -3.98
C PRO A 188 -8.71 8.67 -2.99
N ILE A 189 -7.59 8.71 -2.27
CA ILE A 189 -7.27 9.74 -1.29
C ILE A 189 -6.07 10.57 -1.76
N PHE A 190 -6.20 11.89 -1.70
CA PHE A 190 -5.17 12.84 -2.12
C PHE A 190 -4.60 13.56 -0.90
N ILE A 191 -3.29 13.42 -0.68
CA ILE A 191 -2.54 14.04 0.42
C ILE A 191 -1.43 14.91 -0.17
N GLY A 192 -1.34 16.16 0.26
CA GLY A 192 -0.32 17.11 -0.20
C GLY A 192 1.08 16.84 0.36
N PRO A 193 2.11 17.47 -0.23
CA PRO A 193 3.45 17.55 0.36
C PRO A 193 3.46 18.47 1.59
N GLU A 194 4.64 18.79 2.13
CA GLU A 194 4.78 19.69 3.29
C GLU A 194 4.20 21.11 3.06
N GLY A 195 4.22 21.58 1.82
CA GLY A 195 3.63 22.85 1.44
C GLY A 195 2.12 22.82 1.19
N GLY A 196 1.48 21.65 1.34
CA GLY A 196 0.08 21.45 1.01
C GLY A 196 -0.22 21.58 -0.50
N PHE A 197 -1.46 21.84 -0.83
CA PHE A 197 -1.92 22.14 -2.20
C PHE A 197 -2.03 23.65 -2.40
N SER A 198 -1.89 24.11 -3.64
CA SER A 198 -2.19 25.51 -3.97
C SER A 198 -3.71 25.74 -4.04
N GLU A 199 -4.13 26.99 -4.01
CA GLU A 199 -5.56 27.33 -4.13
C GLU A 199 -6.14 26.89 -5.49
N GLU A 200 -5.34 27.01 -6.55
CA GLU A 200 -5.70 26.57 -7.89
C GLU A 200 -5.85 25.04 -7.96
N GLU A 201 -4.98 24.28 -7.29
CA GLU A 201 -5.09 22.83 -7.20
C GLU A 201 -6.34 22.40 -6.41
N VAL A 202 -6.65 23.10 -5.33
CA VAL A 202 -7.87 22.86 -4.55
C VAL A 202 -9.11 23.16 -5.39
N GLN A 203 -9.16 24.29 -6.07
CA GLN A 203 -10.31 24.65 -6.92
C GLN A 203 -10.49 23.63 -8.05
N PHE A 204 -9.40 23.26 -8.71
CA PHE A 204 -9.42 22.24 -9.75
C PHE A 204 -9.95 20.89 -9.25
N ALA A 205 -9.60 20.49 -8.01
CA ALA A 205 -10.14 19.28 -7.42
C ALA A 205 -11.67 19.37 -7.18
N LEU A 206 -12.13 20.52 -6.69
CA LEU A 206 -13.56 20.74 -6.45
C LEU A 206 -14.36 20.79 -7.76
N ASP A 207 -13.83 21.40 -8.81
CA ASP A 207 -14.45 21.45 -10.14
C ASP A 207 -14.61 20.06 -10.76
N LEU A 208 -13.76 19.11 -10.40
CA LEU A 208 -13.86 17.71 -10.80
C LEU A 208 -14.71 16.85 -9.83
N GLY A 209 -15.38 17.47 -8.86
CA GLY A 209 -16.28 16.79 -7.93
C GLY A 209 -15.60 16.10 -6.76
N ALA A 210 -14.32 16.39 -6.48
CA ALA A 210 -13.67 15.87 -5.29
C ALA A 210 -14.32 16.36 -4.00
N LYS A 211 -14.46 15.50 -3.01
CA LYS A 211 -14.94 15.87 -1.68
C LYS A 211 -13.76 16.36 -0.84
N LYS A 212 -13.80 17.63 -0.43
CA LYS A 212 -12.83 18.19 0.49
C LYS A 212 -13.05 17.63 1.88
N ALA A 213 -12.13 16.79 2.34
CA ALA A 213 -12.18 16.10 3.64
C ALA A 213 -11.20 16.69 4.63
N THR A 214 -11.52 16.63 5.92
CA THR A 214 -10.61 17.01 7.02
C THR A 214 -10.29 15.84 7.93
N LEU A 215 -9.09 15.87 8.50
CA LEU A 215 -8.63 14.96 9.57
C LEU A 215 -8.68 15.63 10.96
N GLY A 216 -9.52 16.64 11.11
CA GLY A 216 -9.71 17.39 12.34
C GLY A 216 -8.97 18.73 12.37
N PRO A 217 -9.00 19.45 13.51
CA PRO A 217 -8.53 20.82 13.58
C PRO A 217 -7.02 21.01 13.65
N ARG A 218 -6.26 19.91 13.77
CA ARG A 218 -4.80 19.96 13.84
C ARG A 218 -4.20 19.71 12.45
N ILE A 219 -3.22 20.52 12.07
CA ILE A 219 -2.45 20.30 10.84
C ILE A 219 -1.52 19.10 11.07
N LEU A 220 -1.71 18.05 10.29
CA LEU A 220 -0.85 16.86 10.31
C LEU A 220 0.32 17.04 9.34
N ARG A 221 1.46 16.48 9.68
CA ARG A 221 2.59 16.40 8.75
C ARG A 221 2.26 15.48 7.58
N THR A 222 2.92 15.71 6.44
CA THR A 222 2.70 14.97 5.19
C THR A 222 2.90 13.45 5.35
N GLU A 223 3.75 13.00 6.27
CA GLU A 223 3.95 11.60 6.61
C GLU A 223 2.94 11.04 7.63
N THR A 224 2.21 11.91 8.35
CA THR A 224 1.20 11.52 9.34
C THR A 224 -0.21 11.47 8.72
N ALA A 225 -0.51 12.40 7.84
CA ALA A 225 -1.84 12.52 7.24
C ALA A 225 -2.33 11.25 6.52
N PRO A 226 -1.52 10.56 5.70
CA PRO A 226 -1.97 9.32 5.03
C PRO A 226 -2.27 8.19 6.02
N VAL A 227 -1.49 8.07 7.10
CA VAL A 227 -1.74 7.06 8.14
C VAL A 227 -3.07 7.33 8.83
N ALA A 228 -3.33 8.59 9.22
CA ALA A 228 -4.58 8.98 9.85
C ALA A 228 -5.78 8.79 8.92
N ALA A 229 -5.65 9.14 7.63
CA ALA A 229 -6.70 8.98 6.63
C ALA A 229 -7.02 7.48 6.41
N LEU A 230 -6.00 6.66 6.22
CA LEU A 230 -6.15 5.22 6.04
C LEU A 230 -6.78 4.57 7.27
N ALA A 231 -6.27 4.85 8.49
CA ALA A 231 -6.83 4.31 9.72
C ALA A 231 -8.32 4.67 9.87
N ALA A 232 -8.67 5.91 9.61
CA ALA A 232 -10.06 6.35 9.71
C ALA A 232 -10.96 5.69 8.66
N ILE A 233 -10.50 5.52 7.41
CA ILE A 233 -11.24 4.80 6.36
C ILE A 233 -11.40 3.32 6.76
N MET A 234 -10.33 2.65 7.16
CA MET A 234 -10.37 1.23 7.54
C MET A 234 -11.30 1.00 8.74
N LEU A 235 -11.26 1.88 9.75
CA LEU A 235 -12.16 1.81 10.89
C LEU A 235 -13.63 2.02 10.46
N THR A 236 -13.91 3.06 9.66
CA THR A 236 -15.28 3.39 9.24
C THR A 236 -15.89 2.34 8.31
N THR A 237 -15.05 1.62 7.56
CA THR A 237 -15.47 0.56 6.64
C THR A 237 -15.42 -0.85 7.26
N GLY A 238 -15.16 -0.95 8.59
CA GLY A 238 -15.14 -2.23 9.32
C GLY A 238 -13.92 -3.11 9.06
N ASN A 239 -12.82 -2.54 8.60
CA ASN A 239 -11.57 -3.26 8.30
C ASN A 239 -10.53 -3.15 9.42
N MET A 240 -10.86 -2.51 10.54
CA MET A 240 -10.05 -2.41 11.78
C MET A 240 -10.92 -2.66 12.99
N THR A 241 -11.51 -3.83 13.07
CA THR A 241 -12.37 -4.27 14.20
C THR A 241 -11.76 -5.47 14.91
#